data_c43add90bbe4cd06c9d5d8e90e32f058
#
_entry.id   c43add90bbe4cd06c9d5d8e90e32f058
#
_cell.length_a   1.000
_cell.length_b   1.000
_cell.length_c   1.000
_cell.angle_alpha   90.00
_cell.angle_beta   90.00
_cell.angle_gamma   90.00
#
_symmetry.space_group_name_H-M   'P 1'
#
loop_
_entity.id
_entity.type
_entity.pdbx_description
1 polymer ?
#
loop_
_entity_poly.entity_id
_entity_poly.type
_entity_poly.pdbx_seq_one_letter_code
_entity_poly.pdbx_strand_id
1 'polypeptide(L)'
;MDKHTICLLNDSFPPIIDGVANAVVNYAENIEKHHGHAVVVTPAVPGADDSGFPFPVVRYPSIDTRRLVGYVAGYPFSPETALRVREEKVELLHTHCPIASAILARSLREVVDAPLVLTYHTKYDIDIAKAVKSRLLQESAIRALVQNVNACDEVWVVSHGAGENLRSIGYQGDYQVMENGVDMPRGRVSEEAIAAATADYDLPEGVPVFLFVGRMMWYKGLRIILDALKLLQAGGQDFRMVFIGSGADAAEVQKYAKPLGSKCIFTGAISQRETLRAWYCRADLFLFPSSYDTNGLVVREAAACDLAAVLIDGSCAAEGVTDGVDGFLIDENAGSMAAKLQEICKRPECMAQVGCQAGDRLYLSWGDAVKRARERYGIVMENYRMGRYDDHHRPMDGVLNAQGSIMDALAKLRDLGDGLAERYREGWDEHREGIQERRDEFREEFQERLEEHREGRRAFRTELKQKGEALWQKLDRYL
;
A
#
# COMPACT_ATOMS: atom_id res chain seq x y z
N MET A 1 -23.75 17.30 -6.57
CA MET A 1 -22.37 17.64 -6.14
C MET A 1 -21.48 17.28 -7.32
N ASP A 2 -20.62 18.22 -7.72
CA ASP A 2 -19.76 18.00 -8.88
C ASP A 2 -18.76 16.87 -8.62
N LYS A 3 -18.54 16.03 -9.63
CA LYS A 3 -17.56 14.95 -9.58
C LYS A 3 -16.19 15.55 -9.87
N HIS A 4 -15.30 15.48 -8.91
CA HIS A 4 -13.91 15.94 -9.04
C HIS A 4 -12.95 14.80 -9.26
N THR A 5 -11.85 15.06 -9.96
CA THR A 5 -10.74 14.11 -10.10
C THR A 5 -9.68 14.38 -9.04
N ILE A 6 -9.47 13.42 -8.16
CA ILE A 6 -8.51 13.49 -7.05
C ILE A 6 -7.33 12.56 -7.34
N CYS A 7 -6.13 13.11 -7.34
CA CYS A 7 -4.90 12.34 -7.47
C CYS A 7 -4.33 12.02 -6.09
N LEU A 8 -4.24 10.74 -5.77
CA LEU A 8 -3.70 10.22 -4.51
C LEU A 8 -2.27 9.73 -4.74
N LEU A 9 -1.30 10.32 -4.04
CA LEU A 9 0.12 9.95 -4.18
C LEU A 9 0.62 9.28 -2.90
N ASN A 10 1.33 8.16 -3.06
CA ASN A 10 1.98 7.49 -1.92
C ASN A 10 3.23 6.72 -2.37
N ASP A 11 4.18 6.56 -1.46
CA ASP A 11 5.44 5.84 -1.71
C ASP A 11 5.29 4.31 -1.60
N SER A 12 4.14 3.81 -1.13
CA SER A 12 3.78 2.39 -1.10
C SER A 12 2.36 2.18 -1.63
N PHE A 13 2.17 1.07 -2.36
CA PHE A 13 0.87 0.64 -2.89
C PHE A 13 0.95 -0.87 -3.18
N PRO A 14 -0.16 -1.62 -3.26
CA PRO A 14 -0.11 -3.03 -3.57
C PRO A 14 0.81 -3.35 -4.78
N PRO A 15 1.62 -4.43 -4.72
CA PRO A 15 1.56 -5.55 -3.78
C PRO A 15 2.24 -5.31 -2.41
N ILE A 16 2.78 -4.12 -2.15
CA ILE A 16 3.29 -3.75 -0.82
C ILE A 16 2.10 -3.42 0.08
N ILE A 17 1.98 -4.13 1.20
CA ILE A 17 0.87 -3.98 2.14
C ILE A 17 1.38 -3.33 3.43
N ASP A 18 0.91 -2.12 3.70
CA ASP A 18 1.10 -1.41 4.96
C ASP A 18 -0.13 -0.53 5.27
N GLY A 19 -0.15 0.10 6.44
CA GLY A 19 -1.29 0.90 6.88
C GLY A 19 -1.60 2.10 5.98
N VAL A 20 -0.57 2.72 5.37
CA VAL A 20 -0.74 3.88 4.49
C VAL A 20 -1.19 3.43 3.10
N ALA A 21 -0.61 2.36 2.56
CA ALA A 21 -1.05 1.76 1.31
C ALA A 21 -2.55 1.37 1.37
N ASN A 22 -2.97 0.74 2.48
CA ASN A 22 -4.37 0.41 2.71
C ASN A 22 -5.26 1.67 2.80
N ALA A 23 -4.79 2.74 3.44
CA ALA A 23 -5.53 4.00 3.48
C ALA A 23 -5.74 4.56 2.06
N VAL A 24 -4.70 4.59 1.22
CA VAL A 24 -4.80 5.08 -0.16
C VAL A 24 -5.75 4.24 -1.00
N VAL A 25 -5.70 2.91 -0.89
CA VAL A 25 -6.66 2.02 -1.58
C VAL A 25 -8.08 2.37 -1.17
N ASN A 26 -8.36 2.46 0.13
CA ASN A 26 -9.70 2.78 0.63
C ASN A 26 -10.17 4.19 0.21
N TYR A 27 -9.27 5.18 0.22
CA TYR A 27 -9.58 6.50 -0.30
C TYR A 27 -9.97 6.42 -1.79
N ALA A 28 -9.16 5.77 -2.62
CA ALA A 28 -9.37 5.67 -4.05
C ALA A 28 -10.68 4.93 -4.39
N GLU A 29 -10.93 3.78 -3.76
CA GLU A 29 -12.16 2.99 -3.96
C GLU A 29 -13.42 3.77 -3.57
N ASN A 30 -13.40 4.46 -2.42
CA ASN A 30 -14.56 5.23 -1.97
C ASN A 30 -14.77 6.50 -2.80
N ILE A 31 -13.71 7.18 -3.25
CA ILE A 31 -13.82 8.32 -4.17
C ILE A 31 -14.44 7.85 -5.48
N GLU A 32 -13.88 6.79 -6.10
CA GLU A 32 -14.36 6.28 -7.38
C GLU A 32 -15.82 5.84 -7.31
N LYS A 33 -16.18 5.13 -6.26
CA LYS A 33 -17.53 4.56 -6.09
C LYS A 33 -18.59 5.63 -5.81
N HIS A 34 -18.27 6.67 -5.03
CA HIS A 34 -19.28 7.54 -4.45
C HIS A 34 -19.10 9.03 -4.73
N HIS A 35 -17.90 9.50 -5.05
CA HIS A 35 -17.55 10.91 -4.88
C HIS A 35 -16.91 11.58 -6.10
N GLY A 36 -16.42 10.87 -7.09
CA GLY A 36 -15.75 11.47 -8.22
C GLY A 36 -14.94 10.48 -9.02
N HIS A 37 -13.74 10.86 -9.41
CA HIS A 37 -12.75 10.01 -10.05
C HIS A 37 -11.45 10.04 -9.25
N ALA A 38 -10.85 8.87 -9.03
CA ALA A 38 -9.60 8.71 -8.33
C ALA A 38 -8.49 8.32 -9.31
N VAL A 39 -7.29 8.89 -9.12
CA VAL A 39 -6.07 8.47 -9.81
C VAL A 39 -5.03 8.19 -8.75
N VAL A 40 -4.41 7.02 -8.74
CA VAL A 40 -3.34 6.70 -7.80
C VAL A 40 -2.00 6.82 -8.48
N VAL A 41 -1.06 7.53 -7.85
CA VAL A 41 0.32 7.69 -8.34
C VAL A 41 1.29 7.12 -7.32
N THR A 42 2.09 6.13 -7.72
CA THR A 42 2.93 5.34 -6.79
C THR A 42 4.20 4.83 -7.49
N PRO A 43 5.28 4.50 -6.76
CA PRO A 43 6.47 3.93 -7.37
C PRO A 43 6.22 2.60 -8.09
N ALA A 44 6.92 2.36 -9.16
CA ALA A 44 6.89 1.09 -9.85
C ALA A 44 7.45 -0.03 -8.97
N VAL A 45 6.72 -1.15 -8.89
CA VAL A 45 7.14 -2.36 -8.17
C VAL A 45 7.17 -3.51 -9.17
N PRO A 46 8.29 -4.26 -9.29
CA PRO A 46 8.37 -5.40 -10.19
C PRO A 46 7.27 -6.44 -9.90
N GLY A 47 6.53 -6.82 -10.94
CA GLY A 47 5.45 -7.80 -10.86
C GLY A 47 4.13 -7.28 -10.29
N ALA A 48 3.97 -5.96 -10.13
CA ALA A 48 2.68 -5.38 -9.73
C ALA A 48 1.65 -5.57 -10.86
N ASP A 49 0.44 -5.95 -10.46
CA ASP A 49 -0.74 -6.04 -11.34
C ASP A 49 -1.81 -5.07 -10.81
N ASP A 50 -2.11 -4.06 -11.60
CA ASP A 50 -3.07 -3.01 -11.24
C ASP A 50 -4.44 -3.20 -11.91
N SER A 51 -4.61 -4.26 -12.71
CA SER A 51 -5.84 -4.52 -13.49
C SER A 51 -7.09 -4.75 -12.64
N GLY A 52 -6.92 -5.09 -11.36
CA GLY A 52 -8.02 -5.31 -10.42
C GLY A 52 -8.61 -4.04 -9.80
N PHE A 53 -8.00 -2.87 -10.00
CA PHE A 53 -8.51 -1.62 -9.43
C PHE A 53 -9.50 -0.93 -10.37
N PRO A 54 -10.60 -0.32 -9.85
CA PRO A 54 -11.59 0.38 -10.66
C PRO A 54 -11.15 1.79 -11.08
N PHE A 55 -9.93 2.19 -10.75
CA PHE A 55 -9.33 3.51 -11.02
C PHE A 55 -7.94 3.35 -11.63
N PRO A 56 -7.44 4.36 -12.39
CA PRO A 56 -6.08 4.34 -12.93
C PRO A 56 -5.01 4.32 -11.84
N VAL A 57 -4.00 3.47 -12.03
CA VAL A 57 -2.77 3.46 -11.22
C VAL A 57 -1.59 3.83 -12.10
N VAL A 58 -1.00 4.99 -11.86
CA VAL A 58 0.16 5.50 -12.59
C VAL A 58 1.41 5.20 -11.78
N ARG A 59 2.25 4.31 -12.31
CA ARG A 59 3.50 3.93 -11.64
C ARG A 59 4.68 4.72 -12.19
N TYR A 60 5.31 5.53 -11.31
CA TYR A 60 6.50 6.28 -11.66
C TYR A 60 7.80 5.49 -11.39
N PRO A 61 8.92 5.83 -12.07
CA PRO A 61 10.17 5.09 -11.94
C PRO A 61 10.64 4.93 -10.49
N SER A 62 11.21 3.77 -10.17
CA SER A 62 11.73 3.47 -8.83
C SER A 62 13.02 2.65 -8.90
N ILE A 63 13.76 2.67 -7.79
CA ILE A 63 14.92 1.80 -7.55
C ILE A 63 14.51 0.75 -6.52
N ASP A 64 14.80 -0.51 -6.77
CA ASP A 64 14.47 -1.58 -5.83
C ASP A 64 15.44 -1.58 -4.64
N THR A 65 14.97 -0.99 -3.54
CA THR A 65 15.67 -0.93 -2.25
C THR A 65 15.05 -1.85 -1.20
N ARG A 66 14.12 -2.75 -1.59
CA ARG A 66 13.35 -3.60 -0.66
C ARG A 66 14.24 -4.46 0.25
N ARG A 67 15.41 -4.90 -0.25
CA ARG A 67 16.38 -5.67 0.56
C ARG A 67 17.06 -4.84 1.65
N LEU A 68 17.09 -3.52 1.53
CA LEU A 68 17.74 -2.61 2.48
C LEU A 68 16.75 -2.00 3.46
N VAL A 69 15.60 -1.52 2.97
CA VAL A 69 14.64 -0.73 3.77
C VAL A 69 13.22 -1.29 3.72
N GLY A 70 12.97 -2.40 3.01
CA GLY A 70 11.64 -3.02 2.89
C GLY A 70 10.73 -2.41 1.82
N TYR A 71 11.12 -1.27 1.23
CA TYR A 71 10.34 -0.53 0.24
C TYR A 71 11.17 -0.27 -1.03
N VAL A 72 10.51 0.13 -2.12
CA VAL A 72 11.17 0.68 -3.30
C VAL A 72 11.39 2.18 -3.08
N ALA A 73 12.51 2.72 -3.58
CA ALA A 73 12.75 4.16 -3.57
C ALA A 73 12.22 4.77 -4.86
N GLY A 74 11.14 5.54 -4.78
CA GLY A 74 10.56 6.25 -5.92
C GLY A 74 11.51 7.33 -6.45
N TYR A 75 11.61 7.46 -7.77
CA TYR A 75 12.32 8.54 -8.45
C TYR A 75 11.30 9.61 -8.91
N PRO A 76 11.16 10.73 -8.19
CA PRO A 76 10.01 11.65 -8.34
C PRO A 76 10.07 12.54 -9.59
N PHE A 77 11.05 12.35 -10.48
CA PHE A 77 11.24 13.18 -11.67
C PHE A 77 10.94 12.37 -12.94
N SER A 78 9.65 12.23 -13.30
CA SER A 78 9.21 11.47 -14.46
C SER A 78 8.30 12.30 -15.36
N PRO A 79 8.77 12.70 -16.55
CA PRO A 79 7.95 13.42 -17.53
C PRO A 79 6.72 12.64 -17.99
N GLU A 80 6.85 11.33 -18.15
CA GLU A 80 5.75 10.45 -18.55
C GLU A 80 4.63 10.44 -17.51
N THR A 81 4.99 10.41 -16.22
CA THR A 81 4.03 10.51 -15.11
C THR A 81 3.29 11.84 -15.13
N ALA A 82 4.00 12.94 -15.38
CA ALA A 82 3.39 14.27 -15.47
C ALA A 82 2.36 14.36 -16.61
N LEU A 83 2.65 13.79 -17.78
CA LEU A 83 1.72 13.75 -18.91
C LEU A 83 0.46 12.95 -18.56
N ARG A 84 0.63 11.73 -18.02
CA ARG A 84 -0.50 10.87 -17.63
C ARG A 84 -1.40 11.54 -16.60
N VAL A 85 -0.82 12.14 -15.55
CA VAL A 85 -1.61 12.85 -14.52
C VAL A 85 -2.35 14.05 -15.10
N ARG A 86 -1.76 14.76 -16.07
CA ARG A 86 -2.44 15.87 -16.76
C ARG A 86 -3.59 15.38 -17.64
N GLU A 87 -3.45 14.26 -18.32
CA GLU A 87 -4.51 13.66 -19.15
C GLU A 87 -5.74 13.29 -18.32
N GLU A 88 -5.56 12.90 -17.06
CA GLU A 88 -6.65 12.59 -16.12
C GLU A 88 -7.39 13.84 -15.61
N LYS A 89 -6.96 15.07 -15.97
CA LYS A 89 -7.59 16.34 -15.57
C LYS A 89 -7.76 16.48 -14.07
N VAL A 90 -6.69 16.21 -13.34
CA VAL A 90 -6.66 16.27 -11.88
C VAL A 90 -6.97 17.67 -11.37
N GLU A 91 -7.86 17.78 -10.38
CA GLU A 91 -8.28 19.02 -9.75
C GLU A 91 -7.75 19.19 -8.31
N LEU A 92 -7.21 18.14 -7.70
CA LEU A 92 -6.56 18.16 -6.39
C LEU A 92 -5.52 17.06 -6.30
N LEU A 93 -4.35 17.39 -5.76
CA LEU A 93 -3.29 16.47 -5.42
C LEU A 93 -3.32 16.18 -3.92
N HIS A 94 -3.34 14.91 -3.52
CA HIS A 94 -3.28 14.51 -2.13
C HIS A 94 -2.18 13.47 -1.91
N THR A 95 -1.10 13.86 -1.27
CA THR A 95 0.00 12.96 -0.93
C THR A 95 -0.16 12.39 0.48
N HIS A 96 0.06 11.09 0.62
CA HIS A 96 0.00 10.36 1.89
C HIS A 96 1.38 10.06 2.49
N CYS A 97 2.45 10.47 1.80
CA CYS A 97 3.82 10.33 2.29
C CYS A 97 4.63 11.61 2.00
N PRO A 98 5.37 12.16 2.97
CA PRO A 98 6.11 13.41 2.81
C PRO A 98 7.50 13.24 2.17
N ILE A 99 7.76 12.13 1.48
CA ILE A 99 9.05 11.78 0.90
C ILE A 99 9.01 11.92 -0.63
N ALA A 100 9.16 10.84 -1.40
CA ALA A 100 9.26 10.91 -2.86
C ALA A 100 7.94 11.35 -3.51
N SER A 101 6.81 10.84 -3.04
CA SER A 101 5.48 11.23 -3.54
C SER A 101 5.17 12.70 -3.27
N ALA A 102 5.61 13.28 -2.15
CA ALA A 102 5.44 14.71 -1.89
C ALA A 102 6.29 15.57 -2.83
N ILE A 103 7.53 15.17 -3.13
CA ILE A 103 8.38 15.86 -4.10
C ILE A 103 7.74 15.79 -5.50
N LEU A 104 7.22 14.63 -5.89
CA LEU A 104 6.50 14.47 -7.16
C LEU A 104 5.24 15.33 -7.20
N ALA A 105 4.42 15.32 -6.14
CA ALA A 105 3.21 16.13 -6.04
C ALA A 105 3.49 17.64 -6.17
N ARG A 106 4.56 18.13 -5.53
CA ARG A 106 5.03 19.52 -5.66
C ARG A 106 5.43 19.85 -7.11
N SER A 107 6.09 18.89 -7.80
CA SER A 107 6.46 19.07 -9.21
C SER A 107 5.24 19.03 -10.15
N LEU A 108 4.19 18.27 -9.79
CA LEU A 108 2.97 18.15 -10.60
C LEU A 108 2.01 19.33 -10.41
N ARG A 109 2.08 20.04 -9.29
CA ARG A 109 1.17 21.13 -8.94
C ARG A 109 0.97 22.14 -10.08
N GLU A 110 2.05 22.64 -10.67
CA GLU A 110 1.99 23.60 -11.80
C GLU A 110 1.53 22.96 -13.10
N VAL A 111 1.80 21.67 -13.27
CA VAL A 111 1.40 20.95 -14.49
C VAL A 111 -0.11 20.78 -14.57
N VAL A 112 -0.77 20.61 -13.43
CA VAL A 112 -2.22 20.38 -13.33
C VAL A 112 -3.00 21.60 -12.79
N ASP A 113 -2.31 22.65 -12.33
CA ASP A 113 -2.91 23.85 -11.70
C ASP A 113 -3.91 23.47 -10.57
N ALA A 114 -3.44 22.70 -9.59
CA ALA A 114 -4.28 22.15 -8.55
C ALA A 114 -3.67 22.31 -7.15
N PRO A 115 -4.48 22.43 -6.08
CA PRO A 115 -4.00 22.47 -4.70
C PRO A 115 -3.39 21.13 -4.27
N LEU A 116 -2.47 21.22 -3.31
CA LEU A 116 -1.76 20.08 -2.74
C LEU A 116 -2.10 19.91 -1.25
N VAL A 117 -2.68 18.75 -0.93
CA VAL A 117 -2.93 18.30 0.45
C VAL A 117 -1.92 17.22 0.81
N LEU A 118 -1.52 17.18 2.08
CA LEU A 118 -0.71 16.09 2.62
C LEU A 118 -1.37 15.51 3.88
N THR A 119 -1.51 14.17 3.95
CA THR A 119 -1.85 13.50 5.21
C THR A 119 -0.62 12.86 5.83
N TYR A 120 -0.33 13.23 7.08
CA TYR A 120 0.75 12.68 7.89
C TYR A 120 0.28 11.46 8.66
N HIS A 121 0.71 10.26 8.24
CA HIS A 121 0.25 8.99 8.79
C HIS A 121 1.18 8.37 9.83
N THR A 122 2.48 8.68 9.78
CA THR A 122 3.52 7.92 10.48
C THR A 122 4.46 8.87 11.22
N LYS A 123 4.96 8.46 12.39
CA LYS A 123 6.03 9.15 13.14
C LYS A 123 7.37 8.89 12.43
N TYR A 124 7.66 9.63 11.38
CA TYR A 124 8.83 9.43 10.52
C TYR A 124 10.17 9.64 11.21
N ASP A 125 10.23 10.46 12.26
CA ASP A 125 11.43 10.64 13.10
C ASP A 125 11.92 9.30 13.67
N ILE A 126 11.00 8.44 14.11
CA ILE A 126 11.32 7.13 14.67
C ILE A 126 11.80 6.18 13.56
N ASP A 127 11.16 6.20 12.40
CA ASP A 127 11.53 5.31 11.29
C ASP A 127 12.86 5.76 10.65
N ILE A 128 13.09 7.07 10.51
CA ILE A 128 14.38 7.64 10.08
C ILE A 128 15.49 7.28 11.07
N ALA A 129 15.22 7.36 12.38
CA ALA A 129 16.22 7.02 13.41
C ALA A 129 16.63 5.53 13.36
N LYS A 130 15.70 4.63 12.99
CA LYS A 130 16.00 3.19 12.78
C LYS A 130 16.80 2.93 11.50
N ALA A 131 16.46 3.63 10.42
CA ALA A 131 17.06 3.41 9.10
C ALA A 131 18.43 4.07 8.94
N VAL A 132 18.64 5.24 9.54
CA VAL A 132 19.83 6.08 9.37
C VAL A 132 20.62 6.15 10.68
N LYS A 133 21.86 5.68 10.68
CA LYS A 133 22.70 5.64 11.91
C LYS A 133 23.30 7.02 12.26
N SER A 134 23.54 7.88 11.29
CA SER A 134 24.16 9.20 11.51
C SER A 134 23.12 10.22 11.94
N ARG A 135 23.29 10.83 13.12
CA ARG A 135 22.41 11.87 13.65
C ARG A 135 22.31 13.09 12.72
N LEU A 136 23.43 13.50 12.11
CA LEU A 136 23.44 14.62 11.16
C LEU A 136 22.58 14.34 9.93
N LEU A 137 22.62 13.10 9.42
CA LEU A 137 21.79 12.69 8.30
C LEU A 137 20.31 12.54 8.71
N GLN A 138 20.02 12.07 9.93
CA GLN A 138 18.65 12.04 10.47
C GLN A 138 18.05 13.45 10.52
N GLU A 139 18.78 14.42 11.10
CA GLU A 139 18.34 15.80 11.19
C GLU A 139 18.15 16.45 9.82
N SER A 140 19.00 16.10 8.84
CA SER A 140 18.86 16.58 7.47
C SER A 140 17.65 15.99 6.75
N ALA A 141 17.39 14.69 6.95
CA ALA A 141 16.21 14.01 6.41
C ALA A 141 14.91 14.57 7.01
N ILE A 142 14.89 14.80 8.32
CA ILE A 142 13.73 15.40 9.02
C ILE A 142 13.48 16.83 8.50
N ARG A 143 14.53 17.65 8.34
CA ARG A 143 14.37 19.00 7.77
C ARG A 143 13.80 18.96 6.35
N ALA A 144 14.29 18.06 5.50
CA ALA A 144 13.77 17.90 4.14
C ALA A 144 12.29 17.45 4.13
N LEU A 145 11.93 16.52 5.03
CA LEU A 145 10.55 16.09 5.23
C LEU A 145 9.66 17.27 5.63
N VAL A 146 10.05 18.04 6.66
CA VAL A 146 9.27 19.20 7.11
C VAL A 146 9.15 20.27 6.02
N GLN A 147 10.16 20.46 5.18
CA GLN A 147 10.07 21.35 4.02
C GLN A 147 9.00 20.87 3.00
N ASN A 148 8.89 19.55 2.76
CA ASN A 148 7.84 19.01 1.90
C ASN A 148 6.45 19.23 2.49
N VAL A 149 6.30 19.06 3.81
CA VAL A 149 5.04 19.32 4.52
C VAL A 149 4.66 20.80 4.44
N ASN A 150 5.59 21.71 4.68
CA ASN A 150 5.37 23.16 4.60
C ASN A 150 5.00 23.66 3.19
N ALA A 151 5.34 22.90 2.15
CA ALA A 151 5.01 23.25 0.77
C ALA A 151 3.58 22.88 0.38
N CYS A 152 2.83 22.20 1.22
CA CYS A 152 1.44 21.83 0.95
C CYS A 152 0.49 22.97 1.31
N ASP A 153 -0.63 23.08 0.58
CA ASP A 153 -1.67 24.09 0.85
C ASP A 153 -2.44 23.76 2.12
N GLU A 154 -2.61 22.47 2.39
CA GLU A 154 -3.22 22.02 3.63
C GLU A 154 -2.57 20.72 4.13
N VAL A 155 -2.39 20.66 5.44
CA VAL A 155 -1.79 19.51 6.12
C VAL A 155 -2.83 18.82 6.99
N TRP A 156 -3.02 17.53 6.77
CA TRP A 156 -3.88 16.68 7.56
C TRP A 156 -3.05 15.72 8.42
N VAL A 157 -3.58 15.37 9.57
CA VAL A 157 -2.99 14.39 10.48
C VAL A 157 -4.06 13.39 10.88
N VAL A 158 -3.67 12.14 11.09
CA VAL A 158 -4.63 11.07 11.42
C VAL A 158 -5.09 11.08 12.89
N SER A 159 -4.44 11.88 13.74
CA SER A 159 -4.75 12.06 15.17
C SER A 159 -4.08 13.33 15.68
N HIS A 160 -4.54 13.85 16.81
CA HIS A 160 -3.87 14.99 17.48
C HIS A 160 -2.43 14.65 17.86
N GLY A 161 -2.17 13.45 18.39
CA GLY A 161 -0.83 13.03 18.75
C GLY A 161 0.10 12.86 17.54
N ALA A 162 -0.41 12.52 16.35
CA ALA A 162 0.35 12.58 15.11
C ALA A 162 0.71 14.02 14.75
N GLY A 163 -0.22 14.96 14.96
CA GLY A 163 0.01 16.39 14.78
C GLY A 163 1.07 16.95 15.74
N GLU A 164 1.01 16.59 17.01
CA GLU A 164 2.01 16.99 18.01
C GLU A 164 3.39 16.38 17.69
N ASN A 165 3.45 15.14 17.21
CA ASN A 165 4.71 14.57 16.71
C ASN A 165 5.23 15.38 15.52
N LEU A 166 4.38 15.74 14.56
CA LEU A 166 4.78 16.56 13.41
C LEU A 166 5.32 17.93 13.84
N ARG A 167 4.70 18.56 14.86
CA ARG A 167 5.21 19.80 15.47
C ARG A 167 6.55 19.60 16.17
N SER A 168 6.72 18.50 16.88
CA SER A 168 7.97 18.20 17.61
C SER A 168 9.19 18.06 16.69
N ILE A 169 8.97 17.67 15.42
CA ILE A 169 10.01 17.55 14.41
C ILE A 169 10.25 18.85 13.60
N GLY A 170 9.50 19.92 13.91
CA GLY A 170 9.77 21.27 13.39
C GLY A 170 8.68 21.89 12.51
N TYR A 171 7.54 21.23 12.29
CA TYR A 171 6.40 21.84 11.59
C TYR A 171 5.74 22.93 12.45
N GLN A 172 5.52 24.12 11.89
CA GLN A 172 4.95 25.28 12.60
C GLN A 172 3.56 25.70 12.07
N GLY A 173 3.11 25.07 11.00
CA GLY A 173 1.82 25.40 10.38
C GLY A 173 0.62 24.80 11.11
N ASP A 174 -0.56 25.13 10.62
CA ASP A 174 -1.81 24.53 11.07
C ASP A 174 -2.04 23.16 10.43
N TYR A 175 -2.79 22.29 11.14
CA TYR A 175 -3.20 21.01 10.60
C TYR A 175 -4.68 20.72 10.89
N GLN A 176 -5.29 19.87 10.06
CA GLN A 176 -6.62 19.33 10.26
C GLN A 176 -6.53 17.86 10.72
N VAL A 177 -7.31 17.47 11.71
CA VAL A 177 -7.41 16.06 12.08
C VAL A 177 -8.40 15.37 11.16
N MET A 178 -7.88 14.41 10.36
CA MET A 178 -8.64 13.60 9.42
C MET A 178 -8.38 12.13 9.72
N GLU A 179 -9.21 11.56 10.57
CA GLU A 179 -9.06 10.21 11.07
C GLU A 179 -9.28 9.18 9.95
N ASN A 180 -8.49 8.10 9.98
CA ASN A 180 -8.69 6.96 9.09
C ASN A 180 -9.92 6.15 9.50
N GLY A 181 -10.64 5.63 8.53
CA GLY A 181 -11.67 4.63 8.74
C GLY A 181 -11.10 3.23 8.95
N VAL A 182 -11.97 2.29 9.26
CA VAL A 182 -11.65 0.86 9.24
C VAL A 182 -12.46 0.12 8.19
N ASP A 183 -11.84 -0.89 7.62
CA ASP A 183 -12.44 -1.77 6.63
C ASP A 183 -13.06 -2.99 7.33
N MET A 184 -13.84 -2.71 8.35
CA MET A 184 -14.53 -3.69 9.16
C MET A 184 -15.96 -3.17 9.41
N PRO A 185 -17.00 -3.86 8.91
CA PRO A 185 -18.37 -3.42 9.13
C PRO A 185 -18.71 -3.51 10.61
N ARG A 186 -19.48 -2.55 11.09
CA ARG A 186 -19.94 -2.54 12.47
C ARG A 186 -20.87 -3.72 12.76
N GLY A 187 -20.76 -4.28 13.95
CA GLY A 187 -21.59 -5.33 14.49
C GLY A 187 -20.87 -6.66 14.61
N ARG A 188 -21.49 -7.55 15.36
CA ARG A 188 -20.97 -8.89 15.63
C ARG A 188 -21.25 -9.84 14.46
N VAL A 189 -20.38 -10.80 14.26
CA VAL A 189 -20.66 -11.95 13.36
C VAL A 189 -21.53 -12.97 14.08
N SER A 190 -22.05 -13.97 13.35
CA SER A 190 -22.89 -15.01 13.93
C SER A 190 -22.12 -15.89 14.92
N GLU A 191 -22.83 -16.47 15.89
CA GLU A 191 -22.22 -17.37 16.89
C GLU A 191 -21.62 -18.62 16.22
N GLU A 192 -22.20 -19.08 15.09
CA GLU A 192 -21.64 -20.20 14.31
C GLU A 192 -20.29 -19.82 13.70
N ALA A 193 -20.13 -18.59 13.21
CA ALA A 193 -18.86 -18.10 12.67
C ALA A 193 -17.80 -17.95 13.78
N ILE A 194 -18.20 -17.49 14.98
CA ILE A 194 -17.31 -17.42 16.16
C ILE A 194 -16.87 -18.84 16.54
N ALA A 195 -17.81 -19.78 16.69
CA ALA A 195 -17.54 -21.15 17.04
C ALA A 195 -16.59 -21.83 16.04
N ALA A 196 -16.82 -21.63 14.72
CA ALA A 196 -15.98 -22.16 13.68
C ALA A 196 -14.53 -21.60 13.71
N ALA A 197 -14.37 -20.29 13.94
CA ALA A 197 -13.07 -19.65 14.00
C ALA A 197 -12.24 -20.04 15.24
N THR A 198 -12.90 -20.49 16.32
CA THR A 198 -12.27 -20.77 17.61
C THR A 198 -12.29 -22.23 18.02
N ALA A 199 -12.81 -23.14 17.17
CA ALA A 199 -13.02 -24.56 17.47
C ALA A 199 -11.77 -25.32 17.93
N ASP A 200 -10.61 -24.95 17.42
CA ASP A 200 -9.33 -25.64 17.71
C ASP A 200 -8.64 -25.12 18.98
N TYR A 201 -9.25 -24.19 19.73
CA TYR A 201 -8.62 -23.52 20.85
C TYR A 201 -9.37 -23.75 22.16
N ASP A 202 -8.61 -23.93 23.25
CA ASP A 202 -9.16 -24.10 24.61
C ASP A 202 -9.62 -22.75 25.19
N LEU A 203 -10.89 -22.44 25.03
CA LEU A 203 -11.55 -21.21 25.51
C LEU A 203 -12.71 -21.58 26.46
N PRO A 204 -12.44 -21.92 27.73
CA PRO A 204 -13.46 -22.38 28.67
C PRO A 204 -14.54 -21.32 28.93
N GLU A 205 -15.77 -21.78 29.12
CA GLU A 205 -16.87 -20.91 29.48
C GLU A 205 -16.63 -20.20 30.84
N GLY A 206 -16.99 -18.92 30.93
CA GLY A 206 -16.79 -18.12 32.13
C GLY A 206 -15.36 -17.66 32.39
N VAL A 207 -14.40 -18.03 31.52
CA VAL A 207 -13.01 -17.54 31.59
C VAL A 207 -12.84 -16.40 30.60
N PRO A 208 -12.43 -15.18 31.04
CA PRO A 208 -12.27 -14.05 30.14
C PRO A 208 -11.20 -14.31 29.07
N VAL A 209 -11.51 -13.92 27.84
CA VAL A 209 -10.64 -14.00 26.67
C VAL A 209 -10.14 -12.62 26.31
N PHE A 210 -8.85 -12.40 26.44
CA PHE A 210 -8.16 -11.18 26.02
C PHE A 210 -7.57 -11.36 24.64
N LEU A 211 -7.56 -10.30 23.84
CA LEU A 211 -7.10 -10.31 22.47
C LEU A 211 -6.05 -9.21 22.22
N PHE A 212 -5.03 -9.55 21.49
CA PHE A 212 -4.12 -8.62 20.83
C PHE A 212 -4.08 -8.93 19.34
N VAL A 213 -4.18 -7.91 18.50
CA VAL A 213 -4.04 -8.01 17.04
C VAL A 213 -2.99 -7.02 16.57
N GLY A 214 -1.99 -7.48 15.83
CA GLY A 214 -0.97 -6.60 15.29
C GLY A 214 0.36 -7.27 15.00
N ARG A 215 1.30 -6.47 14.53
CA ARG A 215 2.68 -6.97 14.34
C ARG A 215 3.30 -7.37 15.67
N MET A 216 3.85 -8.59 15.74
CA MET A 216 4.55 -9.09 16.92
C MET A 216 5.92 -8.42 17.06
N MET A 217 5.90 -7.20 17.62
CA MET A 217 7.06 -6.36 17.86
C MET A 217 6.99 -5.81 19.28
N TRP A 218 8.09 -5.81 20.03
CA TRP A 218 8.14 -5.39 21.44
C TRP A 218 7.60 -3.98 21.68
N TYR A 219 7.81 -3.06 20.73
CA TYR A 219 7.32 -1.69 20.83
C TYR A 219 5.80 -1.53 20.77
N LYS A 220 5.06 -2.62 20.45
CA LYS A 220 3.58 -2.66 20.51
C LYS A 220 3.04 -2.92 21.93
N GLY A 221 3.88 -2.81 22.95
CA GLY A 221 3.48 -2.99 24.34
C GLY A 221 3.33 -4.45 24.78
N LEU A 222 3.80 -5.42 23.98
CA LEU A 222 3.67 -6.86 24.29
C LEU A 222 4.32 -7.25 25.62
N ARG A 223 5.40 -6.56 26.04
CA ARG A 223 6.01 -6.78 27.34
C ARG A 223 5.08 -6.37 28.49
N ILE A 224 4.41 -5.22 28.35
CA ILE A 224 3.41 -4.74 29.35
C ILE A 224 2.29 -5.76 29.49
N ILE A 225 1.75 -6.27 28.37
CA ILE A 225 0.71 -7.32 28.38
C ILE A 225 1.20 -8.56 29.13
N LEU A 226 2.33 -9.13 28.73
CA LEU A 226 2.81 -10.41 29.29
C LEU A 226 3.17 -10.28 30.76
N ASP A 227 3.79 -9.18 31.19
CA ASP A 227 4.11 -8.97 32.59
C ASP A 227 2.86 -8.69 33.44
N ALA A 228 1.86 -7.96 32.92
CA ALA A 228 0.56 -7.79 33.58
C ALA A 228 -0.18 -9.12 33.75
N LEU A 229 -0.15 -9.99 32.74
CA LEU A 229 -0.77 -11.31 32.80
C LEU A 229 -0.09 -12.25 33.82
N LYS A 230 1.24 -12.15 33.99
CA LYS A 230 1.95 -12.88 35.07
C LYS A 230 1.50 -12.41 36.45
N LEU A 231 1.32 -11.08 36.65
CA LEU A 231 0.80 -10.54 37.88
C LEU A 231 -0.65 -10.98 38.13
N LEU A 232 -1.49 -10.98 37.12
CA LEU A 232 -2.88 -11.40 37.15
C LEU A 232 -2.99 -12.89 37.53
N GLN A 233 -2.15 -13.74 36.93
CA GLN A 233 -2.06 -15.18 37.27
C GLN A 233 -1.59 -15.40 38.71
N ALA A 234 -0.59 -14.65 39.17
CA ALA A 234 -0.12 -14.72 40.56
C ALA A 234 -1.21 -14.30 41.56
N GLY A 235 -2.12 -13.40 41.15
CA GLY A 235 -3.32 -13.02 41.93
C GLY A 235 -4.47 -14.05 41.88
N GLY A 236 -4.28 -15.19 41.21
CA GLY A 236 -5.27 -16.27 41.13
C GLY A 236 -6.38 -16.08 40.09
N GLN A 237 -6.32 -15.05 39.25
CA GLN A 237 -7.29 -14.83 38.18
C GLN A 237 -7.01 -15.76 37.01
N ASP A 238 -8.03 -16.48 36.53
CA ASP A 238 -7.93 -17.23 35.27
C ASP A 238 -8.27 -16.37 34.06
N PHE A 239 -7.68 -16.66 32.90
CA PHE A 239 -7.87 -15.96 31.64
C PHE A 239 -7.36 -16.80 30.46
N ARG A 240 -7.75 -16.39 29.25
CA ARG A 240 -7.06 -16.78 28.01
C ARG A 240 -6.59 -15.52 27.31
N MET A 241 -5.37 -15.53 26.79
CA MET A 241 -4.81 -14.44 26.00
C MET A 241 -4.47 -14.91 24.59
N VAL A 242 -5.11 -14.32 23.61
CA VAL A 242 -4.93 -14.64 22.18
C VAL A 242 -4.10 -13.55 21.50
N PHE A 243 -3.02 -13.96 20.86
CA PHE A 243 -2.16 -13.09 20.06
C PHE A 243 -2.33 -13.43 18.58
N ILE A 244 -2.84 -12.48 17.79
CA ILE A 244 -3.02 -12.62 16.35
C ILE A 244 -2.04 -11.70 15.62
N GLY A 245 -1.21 -12.28 14.77
CA GLY A 245 -0.25 -11.57 13.95
C GLY A 245 1.09 -12.27 13.83
N SER A 246 2.01 -11.65 13.10
CA SER A 246 3.40 -12.08 12.92
C SER A 246 4.34 -10.87 13.05
N GLY A 247 5.62 -11.11 13.20
CA GLY A 247 6.62 -10.06 13.33
C GLY A 247 7.99 -10.58 13.68
N ALA A 248 8.99 -9.70 13.62
CA ALA A 248 10.38 -10.08 13.88
C ALA A 248 10.61 -10.61 15.29
N ASP A 249 9.85 -10.12 16.29
CA ASP A 249 10.02 -10.51 17.68
C ASP A 249 9.10 -11.68 18.10
N ALA A 250 8.32 -12.27 17.17
CA ALA A 250 7.31 -13.28 17.49
C ALA A 250 7.86 -14.46 18.28
N ALA A 251 9.03 -15.01 17.90
CA ALA A 251 9.67 -16.13 18.59
C ALA A 251 10.12 -15.76 20.02
N GLU A 252 10.62 -14.54 20.22
CA GLU A 252 11.02 -14.04 21.53
C GLU A 252 9.80 -13.79 22.42
N VAL A 253 8.72 -13.22 21.88
CA VAL A 253 7.45 -13.00 22.58
C VAL A 253 6.87 -14.33 23.05
N GLN A 254 6.81 -15.36 22.18
CA GLN A 254 6.36 -16.70 22.56
C GLN A 254 7.24 -17.32 23.64
N LYS A 255 8.57 -17.17 23.54
CA LYS A 255 9.51 -17.63 24.59
C LYS A 255 9.26 -16.92 25.92
N TYR A 256 8.99 -15.61 25.89
CA TYR A 256 8.74 -14.80 27.08
C TYR A 256 7.38 -15.12 27.75
N ALA A 257 6.41 -15.59 26.96
CA ALA A 257 5.09 -16.03 27.42
C ALA A 257 5.08 -17.44 28.05
N LYS A 258 6.15 -18.25 27.91
CA LYS A 258 6.19 -19.64 28.41
C LYS A 258 5.73 -19.84 29.85
N PRO A 259 6.05 -18.94 30.83
CA PRO A 259 5.55 -19.09 32.21
C PRO A 259 4.02 -19.06 32.36
N LEU A 260 3.30 -18.51 31.38
CA LEU A 260 1.83 -18.46 31.35
C LEU A 260 1.21 -19.75 30.77
N GLY A 261 2.02 -20.64 30.19
CA GLY A 261 1.60 -21.96 29.70
C GLY A 261 0.53 -21.87 28.59
N SER A 262 -0.47 -22.75 28.67
CA SER A 262 -1.56 -22.85 27.70
C SER A 262 -2.53 -21.66 27.74
N LYS A 263 -2.41 -20.77 28.70
CA LYS A 263 -3.24 -19.56 28.77
C LYS A 263 -2.94 -18.55 27.66
N CYS A 264 -1.73 -18.62 27.05
CA CYS A 264 -1.34 -17.79 25.91
C CYS A 264 -1.42 -18.59 24.61
N ILE A 265 -2.27 -18.14 23.71
CA ILE A 265 -2.56 -18.72 22.40
C ILE A 265 -1.96 -17.83 21.32
N PHE A 266 -1.18 -18.40 20.41
CA PHE A 266 -0.57 -17.69 19.28
C PHE A 266 -1.09 -18.30 17.97
N THR A 267 -1.96 -17.60 17.27
CA THR A 267 -2.60 -18.09 16.03
C THR A 267 -1.74 -17.88 14.78
N GLY A 268 -0.71 -17.01 14.85
CA GLY A 268 -0.06 -16.46 13.67
C GLY A 268 -0.91 -15.35 13.02
N ALA A 269 -0.56 -14.96 11.80
CA ALA A 269 -1.31 -13.95 11.06
C ALA A 269 -2.58 -14.55 10.45
N ILE A 270 -3.70 -13.87 10.60
CA ILE A 270 -4.99 -14.22 9.99
C ILE A 270 -5.27 -13.21 8.88
N SER A 271 -5.32 -13.69 7.63
CA SER A 271 -5.59 -12.86 6.45
C SER A 271 -7.09 -12.77 6.10
N GLN A 272 -7.86 -13.79 6.49
CA GLN A 272 -9.31 -13.81 6.24
C GLN A 272 -10.03 -12.86 7.19
N ARG A 273 -10.67 -11.81 6.65
CA ARG A 273 -11.33 -10.77 7.44
C ARG A 273 -12.43 -11.29 8.35
N GLU A 274 -13.30 -12.17 7.85
CA GLU A 274 -14.40 -12.71 8.65
C GLU A 274 -13.90 -13.56 9.81
N THR A 275 -12.83 -14.33 9.62
CA THR A 275 -12.17 -15.06 10.71
C THR A 275 -11.57 -14.11 11.75
N LEU A 276 -10.94 -13.02 11.31
CA LEU A 276 -10.41 -11.99 12.22
C LEU A 276 -11.54 -11.30 13.00
N ARG A 277 -12.64 -10.96 12.34
CA ARG A 277 -13.85 -10.42 12.99
C ARG A 277 -14.41 -11.37 14.04
N ALA A 278 -14.46 -12.68 13.73
CA ALA A 278 -14.92 -13.68 14.67
C ALA A 278 -14.08 -13.68 15.97
N TRP A 279 -12.76 -13.49 15.86
CA TRP A 279 -11.88 -13.36 17.01
C TRP A 279 -12.15 -12.08 17.81
N TYR A 280 -12.34 -10.93 17.16
CA TYR A 280 -12.74 -9.69 17.84
C TYR A 280 -14.09 -9.88 18.56
N CYS A 281 -15.05 -10.57 17.92
CA CYS A 281 -16.35 -10.84 18.53
C CYS A 281 -16.30 -11.88 19.67
N ARG A 282 -15.31 -12.82 19.65
CA ARG A 282 -15.15 -13.82 20.72
C ARG A 282 -14.48 -13.26 21.99
N ALA A 283 -13.63 -12.27 21.80
CA ALA A 283 -12.88 -11.70 22.91
C ALA A 283 -13.77 -10.84 23.84
N ASP A 284 -13.36 -10.75 25.10
CA ASP A 284 -14.02 -9.93 26.10
C ASP A 284 -13.32 -8.57 26.29
N LEU A 285 -12.00 -8.50 26.02
CA LEU A 285 -11.21 -7.26 26.04
C LEU A 285 -10.11 -7.29 24.97
N PHE A 286 -9.87 -6.15 24.36
CA PHE A 286 -8.75 -5.91 23.45
C PHE A 286 -7.61 -5.21 24.21
N LEU A 287 -6.43 -5.85 24.30
CA LEU A 287 -5.29 -5.30 25.02
C LEU A 287 -4.30 -4.67 24.03
N PHE A 288 -4.17 -3.34 24.03
CA PHE A 288 -3.30 -2.64 23.10
C PHE A 288 -2.52 -1.48 23.75
N PRO A 289 -1.58 -1.78 24.67
CA PRO A 289 -0.77 -0.76 25.36
C PRO A 289 0.40 -0.32 24.48
N SER A 290 0.10 0.28 23.32
CA SER A 290 1.08 0.81 22.38
C SER A 290 1.13 2.33 22.47
N SER A 291 2.32 2.88 22.76
CA SER A 291 2.60 4.32 22.67
C SER A 291 3.13 4.74 21.29
N TYR A 292 3.38 3.77 20.42
CA TYR A 292 4.00 3.98 19.11
C TYR A 292 3.01 4.35 18.00
N ASP A 293 1.80 3.80 18.04
CA ASP A 293 0.82 3.95 16.97
C ASP A 293 0.36 5.40 16.80
N THR A 294 0.01 5.77 15.57
CA THR A 294 -0.46 7.13 15.22
C THR A 294 -1.98 7.25 15.20
N ASN A 295 -2.71 6.18 14.91
CA ASN A 295 -4.19 6.23 14.83
C ASN A 295 -4.88 5.03 15.51
N GLY A 296 -4.14 3.95 15.80
CA GLY A 296 -4.72 2.78 16.47
C GLY A 296 -5.85 2.11 15.69
N LEU A 297 -5.70 1.88 14.37
CA LEU A 297 -6.74 1.27 13.53
C LEU A 297 -7.33 -0.01 14.14
N VAL A 298 -6.49 -0.87 14.74
CA VAL A 298 -6.92 -2.11 15.40
C VAL A 298 -7.85 -1.85 16.62
N VAL A 299 -7.74 -0.68 17.26
CA VAL A 299 -8.67 -0.26 18.33
C VAL A 299 -10.05 0.06 17.76
N ARG A 300 -10.09 0.71 16.59
CA ARG A 300 -11.34 0.97 15.87
C ARG A 300 -11.94 -0.30 15.25
N GLU A 301 -11.11 -1.26 14.86
CA GLU A 301 -11.55 -2.61 14.46
C GLU A 301 -12.20 -3.35 15.65
N ALA A 302 -11.60 -3.27 16.83
CA ALA A 302 -12.20 -3.80 18.04
C ALA A 302 -13.54 -3.12 18.36
N ALA A 303 -13.60 -1.79 18.29
CA ALA A 303 -14.82 -1.02 18.46
C ALA A 303 -15.91 -1.39 17.42
N ALA A 304 -15.54 -1.68 16.17
CA ALA A 304 -16.49 -2.17 15.15
C ALA A 304 -17.19 -3.46 15.56
N CYS A 305 -16.56 -4.28 16.40
CA CYS A 305 -17.07 -5.55 16.93
C CYS A 305 -17.63 -5.43 18.37
N ASP A 306 -17.90 -4.22 18.85
CA ASP A 306 -18.35 -3.91 20.20
C ASP A 306 -17.41 -4.46 21.30
N LEU A 307 -16.09 -4.44 21.05
CA LEU A 307 -15.06 -4.93 21.94
C LEU A 307 -14.31 -3.75 22.59
N ALA A 308 -14.37 -3.68 23.93
CA ALA A 308 -13.67 -2.65 24.70
C ALA A 308 -12.15 -2.85 24.66
N ALA A 309 -11.40 -1.75 24.50
CA ALA A 309 -9.95 -1.75 24.50
C ALA A 309 -9.34 -1.27 25.82
N VAL A 310 -8.19 -1.84 26.20
CA VAL A 310 -7.33 -1.36 27.30
C VAL A 310 -6.11 -0.69 26.68
N LEU A 311 -5.94 0.60 26.93
CA LEU A 311 -5.01 1.48 26.22
C LEU A 311 -4.16 2.29 27.20
N ILE A 312 -2.99 2.75 26.76
CA ILE A 312 -2.18 3.70 27.54
C ILE A 312 -2.82 5.09 27.47
N ASP A 313 -3.07 5.69 28.62
CA ASP A 313 -3.55 7.08 28.72
C ASP A 313 -2.58 8.05 28.02
N GLY A 314 -3.13 9.01 27.28
CA GLY A 314 -2.37 9.98 26.50
C GLY A 314 -1.69 9.41 25.23
N SER A 315 -1.87 8.12 24.90
CA SER A 315 -1.39 7.58 23.62
C SER A 315 -2.29 8.00 22.44
N CYS A 316 -1.73 8.05 21.22
CA CYS A 316 -2.54 8.33 20.03
C CYS A 316 -3.65 7.28 19.82
N ALA A 317 -3.43 6.04 20.25
CA ALA A 317 -4.42 4.96 20.16
C ALA A 317 -5.60 5.16 21.13
N ALA A 318 -5.42 5.95 22.19
CA ALA A 318 -6.42 6.28 23.19
C ALA A 318 -7.14 7.62 22.94
N GLU A 319 -6.81 8.31 21.84
CA GLU A 319 -7.49 9.57 21.52
C GLU A 319 -9.00 9.40 21.37
N GLY A 320 -9.76 10.26 22.06
CA GLY A 320 -11.21 10.23 22.10
C GLY A 320 -11.79 9.20 23.07
N VAL A 321 -10.95 8.37 23.71
CA VAL A 321 -11.39 7.36 24.68
C VAL A 321 -11.56 7.99 26.06
N THR A 322 -12.69 7.68 26.70
CA THR A 322 -13.02 8.05 28.08
C THR A 322 -12.97 6.80 28.95
N ASP A 323 -12.10 6.81 29.99
CA ASP A 323 -11.91 5.66 30.89
C ASP A 323 -13.24 5.17 31.52
N GLY A 324 -13.50 3.87 31.39
CA GLY A 324 -14.68 3.20 31.89
C GLY A 324 -15.99 3.51 31.15
N VAL A 325 -15.94 4.30 30.06
CA VAL A 325 -17.11 4.63 29.21
C VAL A 325 -17.05 3.91 27.85
N ASP A 326 -16.03 4.16 27.09
CA ASP A 326 -15.83 3.58 25.74
C ASP A 326 -14.45 2.94 25.54
N GLY A 327 -13.74 2.70 26.63
CA GLY A 327 -12.47 2.00 26.74
C GLY A 327 -11.96 2.06 28.16
N PHE A 328 -10.79 1.48 28.40
CA PHE A 328 -10.12 1.49 29.71
C PHE A 328 -8.72 2.05 29.54
N LEU A 329 -8.35 2.99 30.41
CA LEU A 329 -7.06 3.67 30.36
C LEU A 329 -6.14 3.18 31.49
N ILE A 330 -4.86 3.05 31.18
CA ILE A 330 -3.81 2.61 32.10
C ILE A 330 -2.58 3.51 31.95
N ASP A 331 -1.72 3.55 32.96
CA ASP A 331 -0.35 4.06 32.81
C ASP A 331 0.49 3.09 31.98
N GLU A 332 1.58 3.58 31.38
CA GLU A 332 2.51 2.77 30.56
C GLU A 332 3.33 1.79 31.41
N ASN A 333 2.69 0.91 32.16
CA ASN A 333 3.35 -0.15 32.94
C ASN A 333 2.45 -1.35 33.21
N ALA A 334 3.09 -2.49 33.46
CA ALA A 334 2.41 -3.76 33.71
C ALA A 334 1.57 -3.78 35.01
N GLY A 335 1.99 -3.05 36.04
CA GLY A 335 1.26 -2.96 37.32
C GLY A 335 -0.09 -2.29 37.17
N SER A 336 -0.14 -1.14 36.46
CA SER A 336 -1.37 -0.42 36.15
C SER A 336 -2.31 -1.30 35.30
N MET A 337 -1.81 -1.99 34.28
CA MET A 337 -2.60 -2.91 33.46
C MET A 337 -3.16 -4.07 34.29
N ALA A 338 -2.33 -4.73 35.13
CA ALA A 338 -2.77 -5.85 35.96
C ALA A 338 -3.88 -5.43 36.94
N ALA A 339 -3.72 -4.26 37.59
CA ALA A 339 -4.72 -3.71 38.50
C ALA A 339 -6.06 -3.41 37.79
N LYS A 340 -6.00 -2.78 36.62
CA LYS A 340 -7.16 -2.50 35.78
C LYS A 340 -7.86 -3.80 35.33
N LEU A 341 -7.11 -4.80 34.83
CA LEU A 341 -7.68 -6.09 34.43
C LEU A 341 -8.32 -6.82 35.63
N GLN A 342 -7.68 -6.79 36.81
CA GLN A 342 -8.25 -7.39 38.03
C GLN A 342 -9.55 -6.69 38.47
N GLU A 343 -9.63 -5.38 38.32
CA GLU A 343 -10.85 -4.62 38.59
C GLU A 343 -11.96 -5.01 37.62
N ILE A 344 -11.69 -5.02 36.33
CA ILE A 344 -12.65 -5.32 35.26
C ILE A 344 -13.18 -6.76 35.40
N CYS A 345 -12.29 -7.74 35.62
CA CYS A 345 -12.68 -9.15 35.78
C CYS A 345 -13.63 -9.42 36.96
N LYS A 346 -13.71 -8.52 37.95
CA LYS A 346 -14.71 -8.60 39.05
C LYS A 346 -16.11 -8.16 38.61
N ARG A 347 -16.23 -7.48 37.48
CA ARG A 347 -17.48 -6.93 36.93
C ARG A 347 -17.56 -7.21 35.42
N PRO A 348 -17.65 -8.47 35.00
CA PRO A 348 -17.54 -8.85 33.59
C PRO A 348 -18.60 -8.18 32.69
N GLU A 349 -19.79 -7.82 33.27
CA GLU A 349 -20.82 -7.09 32.55
C GLU A 349 -20.38 -5.71 32.03
N CYS A 350 -19.40 -5.07 32.68
CA CYS A 350 -18.89 -3.78 32.23
C CYS A 350 -18.09 -3.88 30.92
N MET A 351 -17.49 -5.04 30.64
CA MET A 351 -16.73 -5.24 29.37
C MET A 351 -17.64 -5.07 28.17
N ALA A 352 -18.79 -5.75 28.16
CA ALA A 352 -19.75 -5.66 27.06
C ALA A 352 -20.39 -4.26 26.97
N GLN A 353 -20.73 -3.64 28.13
CA GLN A 353 -21.30 -2.30 28.13
C GLN A 353 -20.33 -1.25 27.55
N VAL A 354 -19.07 -1.27 27.97
CA VAL A 354 -18.02 -0.37 27.46
C VAL A 354 -17.71 -0.66 26.00
N GLY A 355 -17.74 -1.93 25.60
CA GLY A 355 -17.55 -2.33 24.21
C GLY A 355 -18.63 -1.79 23.26
N CYS A 356 -19.91 -1.87 23.67
CA CYS A 356 -21.01 -1.26 22.91
C CYS A 356 -20.84 0.26 22.77
N GLN A 357 -20.44 0.96 23.83
CA GLN A 357 -20.17 2.39 23.78
C GLN A 357 -18.97 2.72 22.88
N ALA A 358 -17.92 1.88 22.90
CA ALA A 358 -16.80 2.01 21.97
C ALA A 358 -17.28 1.92 20.50
N GLY A 359 -18.14 0.94 20.20
CA GLY A 359 -18.76 0.80 18.88
C GLY A 359 -19.57 2.02 18.46
N ASP A 360 -20.29 2.65 19.38
CA ASP A 360 -21.09 3.85 19.09
C ASP A 360 -20.23 5.11 18.87
N ARG A 361 -19.10 5.24 19.54
CA ARG A 361 -18.36 6.50 19.64
C ARG A 361 -17.05 6.51 18.88
N LEU A 362 -16.37 5.36 18.79
CA LEU A 362 -15.02 5.26 18.20
C LEU A 362 -15.00 4.65 16.81
N TYR A 363 -16.08 3.96 16.43
CA TYR A 363 -16.16 3.38 15.08
C TYR A 363 -16.27 4.45 14.00
N LEU A 364 -15.46 4.30 12.97
CA LEU A 364 -15.51 5.13 11.77
C LEU A 364 -15.30 4.25 10.54
N SER A 365 -16.29 4.18 9.65
CA SER A 365 -16.13 3.49 8.39
C SER A 365 -15.23 4.27 7.40
N TRP A 366 -14.57 3.58 6.47
CA TRP A 366 -13.88 4.27 5.38
C TRP A 366 -14.81 5.14 4.54
N GLY A 367 -16.07 4.71 4.34
CA GLY A 367 -17.06 5.51 3.64
C GLY A 367 -17.30 6.88 4.30
N ASP A 368 -17.44 6.90 5.63
CA ASP A 368 -17.65 8.14 6.40
C ASP A 368 -16.36 8.97 6.48
N ALA A 369 -15.19 8.33 6.64
CA ALA A 369 -13.90 9.02 6.65
C ALA A 369 -13.64 9.74 5.33
N VAL A 370 -13.81 9.04 4.20
CA VAL A 370 -13.62 9.63 2.87
C VAL A 370 -14.67 10.67 2.53
N LYS A 371 -15.91 10.52 3.02
CA LYS A 371 -16.94 11.56 2.89
C LYS A 371 -16.52 12.86 3.58
N ARG A 372 -15.99 12.79 4.82
CA ARG A 372 -15.43 13.97 5.52
C ARG A 372 -14.26 14.58 4.75
N ALA A 373 -13.34 13.74 4.24
CA ALA A 373 -12.23 14.18 3.42
C ALA A 373 -12.70 14.92 2.16
N ARG A 374 -13.71 14.39 1.48
CA ARG A 374 -14.29 15.02 0.29
C ARG A 374 -14.92 16.38 0.56
N GLU A 375 -15.65 16.51 1.66
CA GLU A 375 -16.21 17.80 2.09
C GLU A 375 -15.07 18.83 2.28
N ARG A 376 -13.95 18.38 2.87
CA ARG A 376 -12.76 19.22 3.05
C ARG A 376 -12.05 19.54 1.75
N TYR A 377 -11.96 18.59 0.79
CA TYR A 377 -11.41 18.87 -0.55
C TYR A 377 -12.15 20.01 -1.26
N GLY A 378 -13.48 20.07 -1.13
CA GLY A 378 -14.28 21.17 -1.68
C GLY A 378 -13.84 22.53 -1.13
N ILE A 379 -13.59 22.63 0.17
CA ILE A 379 -13.09 23.84 0.82
C ILE A 379 -11.67 24.18 0.35
N VAL A 380 -10.79 23.17 0.23
CA VAL A 380 -9.41 23.35 -0.24
C VAL A 380 -9.38 23.88 -1.66
N MET A 381 -10.14 23.27 -2.56
CA MET A 381 -10.24 23.72 -3.97
C MET A 381 -10.82 25.14 -4.10
N GLU A 382 -11.82 25.48 -3.29
CA GLU A 382 -12.39 26.83 -3.27
C GLU A 382 -11.36 27.86 -2.77
N ASN A 383 -10.67 27.56 -1.68
CA ASN A 383 -9.62 28.41 -1.13
C ASN A 383 -8.48 28.63 -2.14
N TYR A 384 -8.08 27.58 -2.86
CA TYR A 384 -7.07 27.66 -3.92
C TYR A 384 -7.52 28.59 -5.05
N ARG A 385 -8.75 28.43 -5.57
CA ARG A 385 -9.33 29.27 -6.61
C ARG A 385 -9.44 30.75 -6.18
N MET A 386 -9.67 31.00 -4.89
CA MET A 386 -9.72 32.36 -4.31
C MET A 386 -8.34 32.95 -3.98
N GLY A 387 -7.24 32.23 -4.23
CA GLY A 387 -5.89 32.67 -3.92
C GLY A 387 -5.63 32.86 -2.41
N ARG A 388 -6.28 32.06 -1.55
CA ARG A 388 -6.17 32.19 -0.09
C ARG A 388 -4.93 31.49 0.48
N TYR A 389 -4.24 30.66 -0.31
CA TYR A 389 -3.01 30.01 0.10
C TYR A 389 -1.80 30.88 -0.22
N ASP A 390 -0.95 31.07 0.78
CA ASP A 390 0.24 31.93 0.69
C ASP A 390 1.36 31.22 -0.07
N ASP A 391 1.84 31.84 -1.17
CA ASP A 391 2.95 31.30 -1.97
C ASP A 391 4.31 31.43 -1.29
N HIS A 392 4.43 32.24 -0.22
CA HIS A 392 5.71 32.50 0.46
C HIS A 392 6.30 31.33 1.24
N HIS A 393 5.54 30.25 1.45
CA HIS A 393 5.94 29.10 2.24
C HIS A 393 6.39 27.88 1.41
N ARG A 394 6.68 28.06 0.13
CA ARG A 394 7.02 27.00 -0.83
C ARG A 394 8.49 27.04 -1.26
N PRO A 395 9.46 26.79 -0.35
CA PRO A 395 10.86 26.77 -0.73
C PRO A 395 11.12 25.70 -1.78
N MET A 396 11.87 26.04 -2.84
CA MET A 396 12.22 25.19 -3.98
C MET A 396 11.11 24.90 -5.01
N ASP A 397 9.88 25.36 -4.86
CA ASP A 397 8.84 25.14 -5.88
C ASP A 397 9.24 25.69 -7.26
N GLY A 398 9.88 26.87 -7.32
CA GLY A 398 10.41 27.39 -8.58
C GLY A 398 11.38 26.46 -9.30
N VAL A 399 12.22 25.73 -8.56
CA VAL A 399 13.15 24.74 -9.13
C VAL A 399 12.39 23.48 -9.56
N LEU A 400 11.43 23.02 -8.74
CA LEU A 400 10.60 21.85 -9.04
C LEU A 400 9.67 22.11 -10.22
N ASN A 401 9.13 23.31 -10.35
CA ASN A 401 8.31 23.74 -11.46
C ASN A 401 9.12 23.86 -12.75
N ALA A 402 10.33 24.41 -12.71
CA ALA A 402 11.25 24.40 -13.84
C ALA A 402 11.58 22.97 -14.28
N GLN A 403 11.78 22.06 -13.32
CA GLN A 403 11.97 20.63 -13.61
C GLN A 403 10.70 20.00 -14.20
N GLY A 404 9.51 20.31 -13.69
CA GLY A 404 8.22 19.87 -14.23
C GLY A 404 8.05 20.29 -15.68
N SER A 405 8.35 21.56 -16.01
CA SER A 405 8.31 22.07 -17.39
C SER A 405 9.33 21.42 -18.31
N ILE A 406 10.53 21.15 -17.82
CA ILE A 406 11.56 20.39 -18.56
C ILE A 406 11.12 18.94 -18.77
N MET A 407 10.53 18.31 -17.76
CA MET A 407 10.00 16.96 -17.86
C MET A 407 8.87 16.84 -18.87
N ASP A 408 7.94 17.80 -18.89
CA ASP A 408 6.87 17.87 -19.88
C ASP A 408 7.42 18.05 -21.32
N ALA A 409 8.42 18.89 -21.49
CA ALA A 409 9.10 19.07 -22.79
C ALA A 409 9.84 17.79 -23.25
N LEU A 410 10.53 17.11 -22.32
CA LEU A 410 11.24 15.87 -22.62
C LEU A 410 10.27 14.72 -22.94
N ALA A 411 9.12 14.64 -22.25
CA ALA A 411 8.11 13.64 -22.55
C ALA A 411 7.53 13.84 -23.96
N LYS A 412 7.21 15.08 -24.35
CA LYS A 412 6.76 15.39 -25.70
C LYS A 412 7.80 15.03 -26.77
N LEU A 413 9.09 15.26 -26.48
CA LEU A 413 10.20 14.86 -27.39
C LEU A 413 10.32 13.34 -27.50
N ARG A 414 10.10 12.60 -26.40
CA ARG A 414 10.13 11.14 -26.39
C ARG A 414 8.96 10.57 -27.19
N ASP A 415 7.73 11.06 -27.00
CA ASP A 415 6.56 10.62 -27.76
C ASP A 415 6.73 10.87 -29.27
N LEU A 416 7.36 11.99 -29.64
CA LEU A 416 7.76 12.26 -31.02
C LEU A 416 8.83 11.28 -31.51
N GLY A 417 9.79 10.93 -30.65
CA GLY A 417 10.86 9.96 -30.94
C GLY A 417 10.32 8.55 -31.12
N ASP A 418 9.42 8.13 -30.23
CA ASP A 418 8.80 6.80 -30.28
C ASP A 418 7.90 6.64 -31.52
N GLY A 419 7.14 7.67 -31.89
CA GLY A 419 6.34 7.69 -33.12
C GLY A 419 7.19 7.73 -34.40
N LEU A 420 8.43 8.25 -34.37
CA LEU A 420 9.39 8.15 -35.45
C LEU A 420 10.04 6.75 -35.50
N ALA A 421 10.35 6.18 -34.35
CA ALA A 421 10.94 4.84 -34.26
C ALA A 421 9.95 3.74 -34.68
N GLU A 422 8.65 3.93 -34.44
CA GLU A 422 7.60 3.02 -34.88
C GLU A 422 7.42 3.06 -36.39
N ARG A 423 7.36 4.26 -37.01
CA ARG A 423 7.38 4.41 -38.47
C ARG A 423 8.64 3.88 -39.12
N TYR A 424 9.79 3.98 -38.47
CA TYR A 424 11.06 3.39 -38.96
C TYR A 424 11.01 1.87 -38.89
N ARG A 425 10.43 1.27 -37.83
CA ARG A 425 10.24 -0.19 -37.73
C ARG A 425 9.30 -0.73 -38.79
N GLU A 426 8.14 -0.10 -38.97
CA GLU A 426 7.19 -0.49 -40.02
C GLU A 426 7.86 -0.46 -41.42
N GLY A 427 8.58 0.60 -41.74
CA GLY A 427 9.32 0.69 -42.99
C GLY A 427 10.45 -0.35 -43.13
N TRP A 428 11.10 -0.76 -42.03
CA TRP A 428 12.10 -1.83 -42.02
C TRP A 428 11.48 -3.22 -42.17
N ASP A 429 10.34 -3.46 -41.59
CA ASP A 429 9.62 -4.73 -41.68
C ASP A 429 9.05 -4.92 -43.09
N GLU A 430 8.47 -3.91 -43.73
CA GLU A 430 8.06 -3.92 -45.14
C GLU A 430 9.27 -4.17 -46.06
N HIS A 431 10.43 -3.56 -45.79
CA HIS A 431 11.64 -3.77 -46.59
C HIS A 431 12.19 -5.19 -46.39
N ARG A 432 12.07 -5.76 -45.22
CA ARG A 432 12.50 -7.12 -44.89
C ARG A 432 11.61 -8.18 -45.52
N GLU A 433 10.31 -7.96 -45.53
CA GLU A 433 9.34 -8.81 -46.25
C GLU A 433 9.62 -8.81 -47.75
N GLY A 434 9.81 -7.65 -48.39
CA GLY A 434 10.16 -7.54 -49.79
C GLY A 434 11.53 -8.12 -50.16
N ILE A 435 12.48 -8.23 -49.22
CA ILE A 435 13.74 -8.98 -49.43
C ILE A 435 13.50 -10.48 -49.32
N GLN A 436 12.65 -10.90 -48.41
CA GLN A 436 12.34 -12.31 -48.21
C GLN A 436 11.57 -12.87 -49.43
N GLU A 437 10.56 -12.16 -49.92
CA GLU A 437 9.82 -12.53 -51.15
C GLU A 437 10.77 -12.70 -52.35
N ARG A 438 11.67 -11.74 -52.60
CA ARG A 438 12.67 -11.85 -53.69
C ARG A 438 13.65 -13.00 -53.51
N ARG A 439 13.99 -13.37 -52.27
CA ARG A 439 14.82 -14.55 -51.99
C ARG A 439 14.08 -15.85 -52.26
N ASP A 440 12.81 -15.88 -51.94
CA ASP A 440 11.96 -17.07 -52.15
C ASP A 440 11.65 -17.25 -53.64
N GLU A 441 11.35 -16.17 -54.40
CA GLU A 441 11.26 -16.18 -55.88
C GLU A 441 12.56 -16.65 -56.55
N PHE A 442 13.69 -16.12 -56.10
CA PHE A 442 15.01 -16.56 -56.63
C PHE A 442 15.29 -18.03 -56.31
N ARG A 443 14.84 -18.52 -55.18
CA ARG A 443 15.00 -19.92 -54.77
C ARG A 443 14.12 -20.86 -55.60
N GLU A 444 12.94 -20.46 -55.93
CA GLU A 444 12.02 -21.19 -56.80
C GLU A 444 12.58 -21.24 -58.23
N GLU A 445 12.97 -20.10 -58.83
CA GLU A 445 13.60 -20.05 -60.13
C GLU A 445 14.89 -20.88 -60.21
N PHE A 446 15.69 -20.88 -59.18
CA PHE A 446 16.91 -21.68 -59.11
C PHE A 446 16.62 -23.19 -59.00
N GLN A 447 15.56 -23.58 -58.31
CA GLN A 447 15.13 -24.97 -58.23
C GLN A 447 14.58 -25.47 -59.57
N GLU A 448 13.75 -24.68 -60.26
CA GLU A 448 13.24 -25.00 -61.58
C GLU A 448 14.40 -25.21 -62.59
N ARG A 449 15.37 -24.31 -62.64
CA ARG A 449 16.56 -24.47 -63.53
C ARG A 449 17.39 -25.70 -63.15
N LEU A 450 17.48 -26.06 -61.90
CA LEU A 450 18.15 -27.29 -61.46
C LEU A 450 17.41 -28.56 -61.90
N GLU A 451 16.08 -28.55 -61.88
CA GLU A 451 15.26 -29.65 -62.35
C GLU A 451 15.34 -29.77 -63.87
N GLU A 452 15.22 -28.71 -64.64
CA GLU A 452 15.42 -28.70 -66.09
C GLU A 452 16.78 -29.27 -66.47
N HIS A 453 17.85 -28.88 -65.71
CA HIS A 453 19.22 -29.41 -66.01
C HIS A 453 19.37 -30.89 -65.64
N ARG A 454 18.60 -31.37 -64.63
CA ARG A 454 18.55 -32.79 -64.26
C ARG A 454 17.79 -33.61 -65.32
N GLU A 455 16.69 -33.08 -65.79
CA GLU A 455 15.90 -33.71 -66.84
C GLU A 455 16.68 -33.77 -68.17
N GLY A 456 17.31 -32.68 -68.54
CA GLY A 456 18.20 -32.65 -69.72
C GLY A 456 19.34 -33.69 -69.65
N ARG A 457 19.95 -33.87 -68.43
CA ARG A 457 20.95 -34.94 -68.22
C ARG A 457 20.38 -36.34 -68.29
N ARG A 458 19.16 -36.55 -67.81
CA ARG A 458 18.48 -37.84 -67.92
C ARG A 458 18.12 -38.17 -69.36
N ALA A 459 17.56 -37.22 -70.09
CA ALA A 459 17.27 -37.38 -71.53
C ALA A 459 18.53 -37.70 -72.32
N PHE A 460 19.63 -36.96 -72.11
CA PHE A 460 20.92 -37.24 -72.79
C PHE A 460 21.52 -38.59 -72.42
N ARG A 461 21.41 -39.08 -71.20
CA ARG A 461 21.84 -40.43 -70.81
C ARG A 461 21.00 -41.50 -71.50
N THR A 462 19.70 -41.29 -71.65
CA THR A 462 18.78 -42.21 -72.30
C THR A 462 19.06 -42.31 -73.78
N GLU A 463 19.35 -41.19 -74.44
CA GLU A 463 19.76 -41.13 -75.86
C GLU A 463 21.12 -41.81 -76.13
N LEU A 464 22.09 -41.60 -75.22
CA LEU A 464 23.39 -42.29 -75.28
C LEU A 464 23.25 -43.81 -75.13
N LYS A 465 22.35 -44.27 -74.24
CA LYS A 465 22.10 -45.69 -74.04
C LYS A 465 21.44 -46.30 -75.24
N GLN A 466 20.42 -45.65 -75.85
CA GLN A 466 19.76 -46.09 -77.08
C GLN A 466 20.72 -46.15 -78.26
N LYS A 467 21.61 -45.12 -78.42
CA LYS A 467 22.61 -45.10 -79.42
C LYS A 467 23.66 -46.21 -79.23
N GLY A 468 24.07 -46.50 -77.99
CA GLY A 468 24.93 -47.61 -77.63
C GLY A 468 24.31 -48.96 -77.91
N GLU A 469 23.05 -49.19 -77.55
CA GLU A 469 22.35 -50.44 -77.86
C GLU A 469 22.16 -50.65 -79.36
N ALA A 470 21.89 -49.60 -80.13
CA ALA A 470 21.80 -49.66 -81.59
C ALA A 470 23.17 -49.97 -82.28
N LEU A 471 24.26 -49.49 -81.69
CA LEU A 471 25.61 -49.82 -82.15
C LEU A 471 25.96 -51.29 -81.85
N TRP A 472 25.61 -51.78 -80.67
CA TRP A 472 25.77 -53.20 -80.31
C TRP A 472 25.03 -54.11 -81.23
N GLN A 473 23.73 -53.85 -81.54
CA GLN A 473 22.92 -54.63 -82.48
C GLN A 473 23.48 -54.62 -83.93
N LYS A 474 24.20 -53.55 -84.31
CA LYS A 474 24.85 -53.52 -85.59
C LYS A 474 26.16 -54.36 -85.61
N LEU A 475 26.91 -54.38 -84.50
CA LEU A 475 28.11 -55.22 -84.35
C LEU A 475 27.79 -56.70 -84.27
N ASP A 476 26.71 -57.08 -83.64
CA ASP A 476 26.26 -58.48 -83.51
C ASP A 476 25.82 -59.11 -84.85
N ARG A 477 25.69 -58.32 -85.93
CA ARG A 477 25.40 -58.78 -87.28
C ARG A 477 26.65 -59.04 -88.09
N TYR A 478 27.85 -58.73 -87.61
CA TYR A 478 29.11 -58.87 -88.27
C TYR A 478 30.07 -59.82 -87.54
N LEU A 479 29.63 -60.39 -86.42
CA LEU A 479 30.28 -61.51 -85.74
C LEU A 479 29.43 -62.78 -85.99
#